data_a16cd1b09cef55815068dcaf328e9271
#
_entry.id   a16cd1b09cef55815068dcaf328e9271
#
_cell.length_a   1.000
_cell.length_b   1.000
_cell.length_c   1.000
_cell.angle_alpha   90.00
_cell.angle_beta   90.00
_cell.angle_gamma   90.00
#
_symmetry.space_group_name_H-M   'P 1'
#
loop_
_entity.id
_entity.type
_entity.pdbx_description
1 polymer ?
#
loop_
_entity_poly.entity_id
_entity_poly.type
_entity_poly.pdbx_seq_one_letter_code
_entity_poly.pdbx_strand_id
1 'polypeptide(L)'
;IPDQVKPGLTTGTVFLQDVYAGDGLKGIPRGTVKKLRVGTYDFSPWRQGGLLGTIGMDGPWDIKRIIGEVDVEEDGSAIFQVPANTPVFIQPLDAEGKALQIMRSWFTAMPGEVLSCIGCHEDRNMVAIPRKVKAFGKVPQKIQEWQGKERGFSYRHEVQPVLDRYCVGCHSREDNSRPYLKGDKWITDWTSQISGSASTEYGGHFTRSYADLHRYVRRPGIESDMHMLTPMDVHADQTELMQLLAKGHYNVKLDSASMLRLACWIDFNAPFHGRRKDISTYDRTENSRRLRELYREMFGAPAHDMEWLPELPTGIAYEKPDRPMVNIGDTALKGWPLYDPEAKPYVAWSKPQNLQIALGNFQMTIEIAPGVELRMIKVPAGSFIMGSTRQPDEMPQTAVTIDKPFWIGQFEITNRQFRAF
;
A
#
# COMPACT_ATOMS: atom_id res chain seq x y z
N ILE A 1 20.26 -22.93 -5.78
CA ILE A 1 21.06 -24.07 -6.33
C ILE A 1 21.94 -24.55 -5.18
N PRO A 2 21.94 -25.86 -4.82
CA PRO A 2 22.70 -26.37 -3.65
C PRO A 2 24.16 -25.95 -3.62
N ASP A 3 24.81 -25.89 -4.77
CA ASP A 3 26.24 -25.55 -4.88
C ASP A 3 26.56 -24.09 -4.59
N GLN A 4 25.55 -23.23 -4.57
CA GLN A 4 25.70 -21.80 -4.24
C GLN A 4 25.49 -21.53 -2.76
N VAL A 5 24.87 -22.44 -2.02
CA VAL A 5 24.62 -22.26 -0.59
C VAL A 5 25.93 -22.36 0.18
N LYS A 6 26.26 -21.31 0.90
CA LYS A 6 27.46 -21.21 1.74
C LYS A 6 27.05 -21.09 3.20
N PRO A 7 26.91 -22.20 3.92
CA PRO A 7 26.57 -22.18 5.34
C PRO A 7 27.52 -21.24 6.10
N GLY A 8 26.99 -20.45 6.99
CA GLY A 8 27.75 -19.46 7.77
C GLY A 8 27.71 -18.03 7.20
N LEU A 9 27.28 -17.82 5.94
CA LEU A 9 26.95 -16.48 5.47
C LEU A 9 25.56 -16.09 5.96
N THR A 10 25.40 -14.80 6.21
CA THR A 10 24.10 -14.21 6.69
C THR A 10 23.37 -13.44 5.61
N THR A 11 23.92 -13.41 4.39
CA THR A 11 23.34 -12.66 3.25
C THR A 11 23.32 -13.52 2.00
N GLY A 12 22.33 -13.26 1.14
CA GLY A 12 22.31 -13.62 -0.27
C GLY A 12 22.45 -12.36 -1.13
N THR A 13 22.62 -12.54 -2.43
CA THR A 13 22.74 -11.46 -3.41
C THR A 13 21.53 -11.49 -4.34
N VAL A 14 20.95 -10.34 -4.63
CA VAL A 14 19.92 -10.16 -5.65
C VAL A 14 20.52 -9.41 -6.83
N PHE A 15 20.41 -9.97 -8.02
CA PHE A 15 20.73 -9.33 -9.28
C PHE A 15 19.44 -9.07 -10.05
N LEU A 16 19.05 -7.82 -10.20
CA LEU A 16 17.92 -7.37 -10.98
C LEU A 16 18.41 -6.83 -12.31
N GLN A 17 18.01 -7.47 -13.41
CA GLN A 17 18.49 -7.08 -14.73
C GLN A 17 17.88 -5.76 -15.22
N ASP A 18 16.57 -5.58 -15.02
CA ASP A 18 15.85 -4.39 -15.48
C ASP A 18 14.51 -4.24 -14.73
N VAL A 19 14.43 -3.32 -13.82
CA VAL A 19 13.22 -3.10 -13.02
C VAL A 19 11.96 -2.85 -13.87
N TYR A 20 12.13 -2.36 -15.11
CA TYR A 20 11.03 -2.06 -16.03
C TYR A 20 10.60 -3.25 -16.89
N ALA A 21 11.26 -4.39 -16.81
CA ALA A 21 10.85 -5.60 -17.51
C ALA A 21 9.69 -6.27 -16.76
N GLY A 22 8.76 -6.83 -17.52
CA GLY A 22 7.52 -7.42 -16.97
C GLY A 22 6.38 -6.41 -16.83
N ASP A 23 5.26 -6.90 -16.33
CA ASP A 23 4.02 -6.10 -16.25
C ASP A 23 3.92 -5.23 -15.00
N GLY A 24 4.76 -5.48 -13.98
CA GLY A 24 4.70 -4.79 -12.69
C GLY A 24 4.92 -3.28 -12.77
N LEU A 25 5.67 -2.79 -13.76
CA LEU A 25 5.90 -1.36 -14.03
C LEU A 25 5.50 -0.97 -15.45
N LYS A 26 4.57 -1.70 -16.06
CA LYS A 26 4.08 -1.40 -17.41
C LYS A 26 3.55 0.03 -17.51
N GLY A 27 4.06 0.78 -18.48
CA GLY A 27 3.67 2.18 -18.70
C GLY A 27 4.44 3.21 -17.86
N ILE A 28 5.26 2.78 -16.91
CA ILE A 28 6.14 3.69 -16.17
C ILE A 28 7.35 4.07 -17.05
N PRO A 29 7.62 5.37 -17.27
CA PRO A 29 8.76 5.81 -18.05
C PRO A 29 10.08 5.34 -17.44
N ARG A 30 11.02 4.91 -18.30
CA ARG A 30 12.37 4.57 -17.84
C ARG A 30 13.06 5.76 -17.19
N GLY A 31 13.78 5.51 -16.11
CA GLY A 31 14.43 6.56 -15.33
C GLY A 31 13.55 7.14 -14.22
N THR A 32 12.27 6.74 -14.10
CA THR A 32 11.41 7.13 -12.97
C THR A 32 11.84 6.45 -11.67
N VAL A 33 12.16 5.15 -11.72
CA VAL A 33 12.66 4.41 -10.55
C VAL A 33 14.06 4.88 -10.20
N LYS A 34 14.26 5.34 -8.97
CA LYS A 34 15.55 5.77 -8.44
C LYS A 34 16.13 4.81 -7.44
N LYS A 35 15.27 4.20 -6.64
CA LYS A 35 15.66 3.27 -5.58
C LYS A 35 14.71 2.08 -5.49
N LEU A 36 15.14 1.06 -4.79
CA LEU A 36 14.29 -0.01 -4.29
C LEU A 36 14.26 0.07 -2.77
N ARG A 37 13.06 0.17 -2.19
CA ARG A 37 12.87 -0.09 -0.76
C ARG A 37 12.83 -1.58 -0.55
N VAL A 38 13.63 -2.06 0.39
CA VAL A 38 13.72 -3.47 0.78
C VAL A 38 13.05 -3.64 2.12
N GLY A 39 12.03 -4.45 2.17
CA GLY A 39 11.28 -4.74 3.39
C GLY A 39 11.14 -6.25 3.61
N THR A 40 10.67 -6.63 4.77
CA THR A 40 10.39 -8.02 5.12
C THR A 40 9.07 -8.13 5.87
N TYR A 41 8.45 -9.32 5.77
CA TYR A 41 7.38 -9.74 6.65
C TYR A 41 7.95 -10.52 7.82
N ASP A 42 7.57 -10.13 9.02
CA ASP A 42 8.01 -10.80 10.25
C ASP A 42 7.04 -11.95 10.62
N PHE A 43 6.89 -12.92 9.71
CA PHE A 43 6.05 -14.10 9.96
C PHE A 43 6.43 -14.84 11.23
N SER A 44 5.43 -15.28 11.98
CA SER A 44 5.66 -16.09 13.16
C SER A 44 5.78 -17.57 12.79
N PRO A 45 6.80 -18.28 13.27
CA PRO A 45 6.89 -19.72 13.12
C PRO A 45 5.95 -20.51 14.04
N TRP A 46 5.23 -19.84 14.93
CA TRP A 46 4.37 -20.48 15.94
C TRP A 46 2.93 -19.99 15.89
N ARG A 47 2.01 -20.80 15.33
CA ARG A 47 0.55 -20.65 15.37
C ARG A 47 -0.01 -19.24 15.09
N GLN A 48 0.68 -18.44 14.32
CA GLN A 48 0.28 -17.08 13.97
C GLN A 48 0.55 -16.88 12.50
N GLY A 49 -0.35 -17.34 11.67
CA GLY A 49 -0.32 -17.06 10.24
C GLY A 49 -1.44 -16.11 9.88
N GLY A 50 -1.19 -15.18 8.95
CA GLY A 50 -2.21 -14.37 8.33
C GLY A 50 -3.02 -13.54 9.32
N LEU A 51 -2.41 -12.56 9.97
CA LEU A 51 -3.07 -11.69 10.95
C LEU A 51 -3.88 -10.56 10.28
N LEU A 52 -4.59 -10.90 9.20
CA LEU A 52 -5.44 -9.97 8.47
C LEU A 52 -6.40 -9.26 9.43
N GLY A 53 -6.48 -7.93 9.33
CA GLY A 53 -7.30 -7.11 10.21
C GLY A 53 -6.74 -6.87 11.61
N THR A 54 -5.64 -7.53 11.99
CA THR A 54 -5.00 -7.34 13.30
C THR A 54 -3.81 -6.38 13.22
N ILE A 55 -3.00 -6.48 12.16
CA ILE A 55 -1.83 -5.60 11.95
C ILE A 55 -2.28 -4.19 11.57
N GLY A 56 -3.36 -4.07 10.84
CA GLY A 56 -4.00 -2.85 10.38
C GLY A 56 -5.40 -3.15 9.86
N MET A 57 -6.20 -2.10 9.70
CA MET A 57 -7.56 -2.23 9.13
C MET A 57 -7.47 -2.68 7.68
N ASP A 58 -8.04 -3.85 7.34
CA ASP A 58 -8.02 -4.44 5.98
C ASP A 58 -6.63 -4.41 5.32
N GLY A 59 -5.60 -4.67 6.08
CA GLY A 59 -4.26 -4.30 5.71
C GLY A 59 -3.34 -5.46 5.40
N PRO A 60 -2.09 -5.34 5.88
CA PRO A 60 -1.00 -6.23 5.54
C PRO A 60 -1.20 -7.65 6.07
N TRP A 61 -0.56 -8.61 5.41
CA TRP A 61 -0.48 -10.03 5.81
C TRP A 61 0.02 -10.22 7.23
N ASP A 62 1.08 -9.50 7.55
CA ASP A 62 1.80 -9.60 8.80
C ASP A 62 2.57 -8.30 9.07
N ILE A 63 3.29 -8.26 10.18
CA ILE A 63 4.14 -7.14 10.52
C ILE A 63 5.18 -6.91 9.42
N LYS A 64 5.25 -5.68 8.96
CA LYS A 64 6.23 -5.24 7.98
C LYS A 64 7.36 -4.47 8.65
N ARG A 65 8.56 -4.78 8.24
CA ARG A 65 9.78 -4.13 8.70
C ARG A 65 10.55 -3.58 7.52
N ILE A 66 11.04 -2.35 7.64
CA ILE A 66 11.93 -1.77 6.64
C ILE A 66 13.35 -2.19 6.95
N ILE A 67 13.99 -2.88 6.01
CA ILE A 67 15.42 -3.20 6.09
C ILE A 67 16.23 -1.98 5.62
N GLY A 68 15.77 -1.29 4.57
CA GLY A 68 16.38 -0.09 4.04
C GLY A 68 16.16 0.10 2.56
N GLU A 69 17.08 0.78 1.89
CA GLU A 69 16.98 1.13 0.47
C GLU A 69 18.28 0.84 -0.28
N VAL A 70 18.17 0.59 -1.59
CA VAL A 70 19.30 0.45 -2.53
C VAL A 70 19.04 1.27 -3.78
N ASP A 71 20.10 1.74 -4.43
CA ASP A 71 19.99 2.54 -5.65
C ASP A 71 19.77 1.64 -6.88
N VAL A 72 19.01 2.17 -7.86
CA VAL A 72 18.81 1.57 -9.17
C VAL A 72 19.66 2.32 -10.19
N GLU A 73 20.35 1.59 -11.05
CA GLU A 73 21.15 2.16 -12.13
C GLU A 73 20.23 2.83 -13.17
N GLU A 74 20.79 3.75 -13.94
CA GLU A 74 20.03 4.47 -14.98
C GLU A 74 19.38 3.56 -16.02
N ASP A 75 19.94 2.37 -16.25
CA ASP A 75 19.40 1.38 -17.16
C ASP A 75 18.34 0.47 -16.53
N GLY A 76 17.99 0.72 -15.27
CA GLY A 76 17.00 -0.03 -14.50
C GLY A 76 17.57 -1.28 -13.80
N SER A 77 18.87 -1.54 -13.91
CA SER A 77 19.50 -2.68 -13.25
C SER A 77 19.91 -2.37 -11.81
N ALA A 78 20.01 -3.40 -10.97
CA ALA A 78 20.51 -3.28 -9.61
C ALA A 78 21.19 -4.59 -9.16
N ILE A 79 22.18 -4.50 -8.28
CA ILE A 79 22.76 -5.64 -7.58
C ILE A 79 22.98 -5.28 -6.12
N PHE A 80 22.44 -6.08 -5.21
CA PHE A 80 22.46 -5.77 -3.79
C PHE A 80 22.39 -7.01 -2.92
N GLN A 81 22.80 -6.88 -1.67
CA GLN A 81 22.70 -7.94 -0.66
C GLN A 81 21.36 -7.86 0.05
N VAL A 82 20.81 -9.03 0.39
CA VAL A 82 19.63 -9.16 1.25
C VAL A 82 19.94 -10.13 2.40
N PRO A 83 19.27 -10.02 3.55
CA PRO A 83 19.43 -10.99 4.62
C PRO A 83 19.00 -12.37 4.15
N ALA A 84 19.83 -13.38 4.42
CA ALA A 84 19.56 -14.77 4.06
C ALA A 84 18.40 -15.34 4.87
N ASN A 85 17.68 -16.30 4.30
CA ASN A 85 16.56 -17.01 4.92
C ASN A 85 15.49 -16.07 5.50
N THR A 86 15.33 -14.90 4.87
CA THR A 86 14.40 -13.85 5.28
C THR A 86 13.41 -13.60 4.14
N PRO A 87 12.09 -13.57 4.40
CA PRO A 87 11.10 -13.27 3.37
C PRO A 87 11.15 -11.78 3.01
N VAL A 88 11.73 -11.46 1.87
CA VAL A 88 11.99 -10.09 1.41
C VAL A 88 10.99 -9.68 0.33
N PHE A 89 10.46 -8.47 0.43
CA PHE A 89 9.73 -7.80 -0.65
C PHE A 89 10.45 -6.51 -1.05
N ILE A 90 10.24 -6.07 -2.28
CA ILE A 90 10.83 -4.84 -2.80
C ILE A 90 9.75 -3.92 -3.35
N GLN A 91 9.97 -2.61 -3.21
CA GLN A 91 9.12 -1.56 -3.75
C GLN A 91 9.98 -0.62 -4.60
N PRO A 92 9.74 -0.51 -5.92
CA PRO A 92 10.40 0.49 -6.74
C PRO A 92 9.91 1.89 -6.37
N LEU A 93 10.85 2.80 -6.10
CA LEU A 93 10.58 4.15 -5.62
C LEU A 93 10.88 5.19 -6.68
N ASP A 94 10.06 6.24 -6.71
CA ASP A 94 10.33 7.47 -7.46
C ASP A 94 11.42 8.35 -6.81
N ALA A 95 11.61 9.55 -7.33
CA ALA A 95 12.60 10.50 -6.82
C ALA A 95 12.26 11.04 -5.42
N GLU A 96 11.00 11.05 -5.04
CA GLU A 96 10.48 11.48 -3.75
C GLU A 96 10.43 10.34 -2.72
N GLY A 97 10.82 9.12 -3.11
CA GLY A 97 10.84 7.93 -2.24
C GLY A 97 9.48 7.27 -2.05
N LYS A 98 8.53 7.49 -2.95
CA LYS A 98 7.19 6.89 -2.94
C LYS A 98 7.15 5.66 -3.85
N ALA A 99 6.40 4.64 -3.46
CA ALA A 99 6.33 3.40 -4.21
C ALA A 99 5.47 3.52 -5.47
N LEU A 100 6.06 3.16 -6.61
CA LEU A 100 5.39 3.10 -7.91
C LEU A 100 4.56 1.81 -8.07
N GLN A 101 4.97 0.77 -7.34
CA GLN A 101 4.32 -0.53 -7.29
C GLN A 101 4.53 -1.18 -5.93
N ILE A 102 3.57 -1.98 -5.49
CA ILE A 102 3.61 -2.69 -4.21
C ILE A 102 3.73 -4.19 -4.48
N MET A 103 4.81 -4.80 -3.98
CA MET A 103 4.96 -6.24 -3.94
C MET A 103 4.26 -6.78 -2.70
N ARG A 104 3.18 -7.54 -2.87
CA ARG A 104 2.41 -8.17 -1.78
C ARG A 104 2.82 -9.61 -1.50
N SER A 105 3.72 -10.15 -2.30
CA SER A 105 4.41 -11.42 -2.10
C SER A 105 5.84 -11.18 -1.60
N TRP A 106 6.62 -12.22 -1.52
CA TRP A 106 8.03 -12.16 -1.09
C TRP A 106 8.86 -13.21 -1.80
N PHE A 107 10.16 -13.03 -1.76
CA PHE A 107 11.16 -14.03 -2.12
C PHE A 107 12.12 -14.24 -0.96
N THR A 108 12.86 -15.33 -0.98
CA THR A 108 13.87 -15.66 0.04
C THR A 108 15.15 -16.10 -0.62
N ALA A 109 16.26 -15.47 -0.27
CA ALA A 109 17.60 -15.90 -0.68
C ALA A 109 18.22 -16.81 0.38
N MET A 110 18.89 -17.86 -0.02
CA MET A 110 19.69 -18.70 0.87
C MET A 110 21.06 -18.06 1.16
N PRO A 111 21.76 -18.48 2.22
CA PRO A 111 23.10 -17.99 2.51
C PRO A 111 24.06 -18.14 1.32
N GLY A 112 24.59 -17.02 0.85
CA GLY A 112 25.52 -16.96 -0.30
C GLY A 112 24.91 -17.16 -1.68
N GLU A 113 23.62 -17.41 -1.78
CA GLU A 113 22.90 -17.57 -3.05
C GLU A 113 22.87 -16.27 -3.83
N VAL A 114 22.94 -16.38 -5.15
CA VAL A 114 22.68 -15.29 -6.09
C VAL A 114 21.34 -15.55 -6.76
N LEU A 115 20.36 -14.74 -6.43
CA LEU A 115 19.06 -14.71 -7.09
C LEU A 115 19.09 -13.72 -8.25
N SER A 116 18.58 -14.13 -9.41
CA SER A 116 18.44 -13.26 -10.57
C SER A 116 16.97 -13.03 -10.86
N CYS A 117 16.59 -11.76 -10.97
CA CYS A 117 15.29 -11.32 -11.44
C CYS A 117 15.45 -10.61 -12.79
N ILE A 118 14.59 -10.94 -13.76
CA ILE A 118 14.56 -10.24 -15.06
C ILE A 118 14.02 -8.83 -14.85
N GLY A 119 12.92 -8.71 -14.09
CA GLY A 119 12.26 -7.45 -13.84
C GLY A 119 11.20 -7.49 -12.74
N CYS A 120 10.35 -6.47 -12.72
CA CYS A 120 9.26 -6.39 -11.78
C CYS A 120 8.05 -7.18 -12.30
N HIS A 121 7.70 -8.27 -11.64
CA HIS A 121 6.62 -9.19 -12.02
C HIS A 121 6.81 -9.78 -13.43
N GLU A 122 7.91 -10.50 -13.60
CA GLU A 122 8.21 -11.24 -14.83
C GLU A 122 7.25 -12.42 -15.05
N ASP A 123 6.86 -12.68 -16.28
CA ASP A 123 6.10 -13.86 -16.67
C ASP A 123 7.02 -15.10 -16.73
N ARG A 124 6.44 -16.28 -16.44
CA ARG A 124 7.18 -17.58 -16.46
C ARG A 124 7.79 -17.90 -17.82
N ASN A 125 7.25 -17.34 -18.89
CA ASN A 125 7.70 -17.56 -20.26
C ASN A 125 8.65 -16.45 -20.74
N MET A 126 8.96 -15.46 -19.90
CA MET A 126 9.94 -14.45 -20.24
C MET A 126 11.35 -15.01 -20.11
N VAL A 127 12.16 -14.69 -21.11
CA VAL A 127 13.58 -14.96 -21.09
C VAL A 127 14.34 -13.65 -20.98
N ALA A 128 15.36 -13.64 -20.14
CA ALA A 128 16.25 -12.49 -20.03
C ALA A 128 16.84 -12.13 -21.41
N ILE A 129 16.64 -10.88 -21.83
CA ILE A 129 17.29 -10.41 -23.08
C ILE A 129 18.78 -10.30 -22.82
N PRO A 130 19.64 -10.99 -23.58
CA PRO A 130 21.09 -10.92 -23.43
C PRO A 130 21.57 -9.49 -23.71
N ARG A 131 21.85 -8.74 -22.65
CA ARG A 131 22.46 -7.42 -22.73
C ARG A 131 23.38 -7.19 -21.54
N LYS A 132 24.45 -6.44 -21.77
CA LYS A 132 25.31 -5.98 -20.69
C LYS A 132 24.59 -4.84 -19.99
N VAL A 133 24.30 -4.99 -18.69
CA VAL A 133 23.68 -3.97 -17.86
C VAL A 133 24.68 -3.33 -16.90
N LYS A 134 24.41 -2.12 -16.43
CA LYS A 134 25.34 -1.35 -15.58
C LYS A 134 25.67 -2.04 -14.26
N ALA A 135 24.70 -2.75 -13.68
CA ALA A 135 24.92 -3.49 -12.43
C ALA A 135 25.77 -4.75 -12.60
N PHE A 136 25.94 -5.26 -13.84
CA PHE A 136 26.71 -6.48 -14.06
C PHE A 136 28.20 -6.28 -13.73
N GLY A 137 28.73 -7.15 -12.88
CA GLY A 137 30.13 -7.13 -12.43
C GLY A 137 30.43 -6.08 -11.36
N LYS A 138 29.44 -5.33 -10.89
CA LYS A 138 29.60 -4.44 -9.73
C LYS A 138 29.59 -5.24 -8.42
N VAL A 139 30.22 -4.67 -7.40
CA VAL A 139 30.10 -5.18 -6.03
C VAL A 139 28.66 -4.98 -5.57
N PRO A 140 27.99 -6.02 -5.01
CA PRO A 140 26.64 -5.87 -4.51
C PRO A 140 26.53 -4.77 -3.45
N GLN A 141 25.56 -3.87 -3.63
CA GLN A 141 25.29 -2.79 -2.68
C GLN A 141 24.87 -3.38 -1.33
N LYS A 142 25.32 -2.75 -0.25
CA LYS A 142 24.71 -2.93 1.07
C LYS A 142 23.47 -2.08 1.16
N ILE A 143 22.44 -2.61 1.82
CA ILE A 143 21.21 -1.85 2.07
C ILE A 143 21.53 -0.67 2.98
N GLN A 144 21.08 0.52 2.59
CA GLN A 144 21.20 1.74 3.36
C GLN A 144 20.04 1.85 4.34
N GLU A 145 20.31 2.17 5.59
CA GLU A 145 19.27 2.34 6.61
C GLU A 145 18.24 3.42 6.23
N TRP A 146 16.97 3.13 6.47
CA TRP A 146 15.87 4.07 6.27
C TRP A 146 15.55 4.77 7.60
N GLN A 147 15.83 6.06 7.70
CA GLN A 147 15.51 6.91 8.86
C GLN A 147 15.85 6.27 10.23
N GLY A 148 17.04 5.67 10.33
CA GLY A 148 17.56 5.05 11.53
C GLY A 148 17.52 3.51 11.52
N LYS A 149 17.77 2.92 12.67
CA LYS A 149 17.90 1.46 12.84
C LYS A 149 16.68 0.71 12.33
N GLU A 150 16.91 -0.40 11.67
CA GLU A 150 15.93 -1.35 11.19
C GLU A 150 14.90 -1.73 12.26
N ARG A 151 13.61 -1.63 11.94
CA ARG A 151 12.50 -1.85 12.86
C ARG A 151 11.20 -2.15 12.16
N GLY A 152 10.26 -2.76 12.89
CA GLY A 152 8.89 -2.91 12.42
C GLY A 152 8.20 -1.55 12.24
N PHE A 153 7.41 -1.40 11.18
CA PHE A 153 6.69 -0.16 10.91
C PHE A 153 5.45 -0.06 11.80
N SER A 154 5.50 0.81 12.78
CA SER A 154 4.42 1.06 13.72
C SER A 154 3.81 2.45 13.52
N TYR A 155 2.49 2.53 13.33
CA TYR A 155 1.79 3.80 13.26
C TYR A 155 2.09 4.71 14.43
N ARG A 156 2.12 4.17 15.63
CA ARG A 156 2.38 4.94 16.86
C ARG A 156 3.79 5.53 16.94
N HIS A 157 4.76 4.90 16.28
CA HIS A 157 6.16 5.34 16.28
C HIS A 157 6.51 6.20 15.06
N GLU A 158 5.87 5.96 13.93
CA GLU A 158 6.23 6.61 12.67
C GLU A 158 5.24 7.70 12.26
N VAL A 159 3.94 7.45 12.40
CA VAL A 159 2.89 8.34 11.89
C VAL A 159 2.36 9.26 12.98
N GLN A 160 2.02 8.72 14.16
CA GLN A 160 1.44 9.52 15.23
C GLN A 160 2.33 10.72 15.63
N PRO A 161 3.68 10.60 15.70
CA PRO A 161 4.53 11.75 15.97
C PRO A 161 4.44 12.87 14.94
N VAL A 162 4.21 12.53 13.68
CA VAL A 162 3.95 13.52 12.61
C VAL A 162 2.63 14.25 12.86
N LEU A 163 1.59 13.50 13.21
CA LEU A 163 0.28 14.09 13.53
C LEU A 163 0.34 14.99 14.76
N ASP A 164 1.03 14.54 15.81
CA ASP A 164 1.20 15.30 17.04
C ASP A 164 1.89 16.63 16.78
N ARG A 165 2.88 16.62 15.88
CA ARG A 165 3.63 17.83 15.54
C ARG A 165 2.86 18.79 14.63
N TYR A 166 2.12 18.30 13.65
CA TYR A 166 1.56 19.17 12.60
C TYR A 166 0.04 19.27 12.58
N CYS A 167 -0.70 18.31 13.15
CA CYS A 167 -2.13 18.16 12.91
C CYS A 167 -2.99 18.35 14.17
N VAL A 168 -2.51 17.85 15.32
CA VAL A 168 -3.29 17.73 16.57
C VAL A 168 -3.82 19.07 17.07
N GLY A 169 -3.13 20.19 16.82
CA GLY A 169 -3.60 21.51 17.24
C GLY A 169 -4.99 21.89 16.69
N CYS A 170 -5.37 21.36 15.51
CA CYS A 170 -6.68 21.57 14.91
C CYS A 170 -7.55 20.31 14.99
N HIS A 171 -6.96 19.12 15.05
CA HIS A 171 -7.62 17.82 14.96
C HIS A 171 -7.66 17.06 16.31
N SER A 172 -8.00 17.78 17.39
CA SER A 172 -8.12 17.22 18.76
C SER A 172 -9.53 17.36 19.36
N ARG A 173 -10.50 17.86 18.62
CA ARG A 173 -11.88 18.01 19.07
C ARG A 173 -12.70 16.76 18.79
N GLU A 174 -13.58 16.40 19.73
CA GLU A 174 -14.42 15.18 19.65
C GLU A 174 -15.79 15.41 19.03
N ASP A 175 -16.00 16.55 18.41
CA ASP A 175 -17.30 16.96 17.88
C ASP A 175 -17.65 16.31 16.53
N ASN A 176 -16.83 15.41 16.02
CA ASN A 176 -16.97 14.73 14.72
C ASN A 176 -17.04 15.67 13.49
N SER A 177 -16.78 16.97 13.67
CA SER A 177 -16.76 17.93 12.55
C SER A 177 -15.50 17.74 11.66
N ARG A 178 -14.52 17.06 12.15
CA ARG A 178 -13.24 16.76 11.50
C ARG A 178 -12.59 15.51 12.09
N PRO A 179 -11.64 14.87 11.40
CA PRO A 179 -10.91 13.72 11.94
C PRO A 179 -10.28 14.02 13.30
N TYR A 180 -10.37 13.07 14.22
CA TYR A 180 -9.69 13.16 15.51
C TYR A 180 -8.32 12.48 15.41
N LEU A 181 -7.24 13.27 15.42
CA LEU A 181 -5.90 12.78 15.13
C LEU A 181 -4.97 12.68 16.35
N LYS A 182 -5.48 12.89 17.56
CA LYS A 182 -4.73 12.68 18.80
C LYS A 182 -4.71 11.20 19.16
N GLY A 183 -3.53 10.66 19.48
CA GLY A 183 -3.30 9.23 19.68
C GLY A 183 -3.66 8.68 21.07
N ASP A 184 -4.54 9.34 21.82
CA ASP A 184 -4.87 9.01 23.21
C ASP A 184 -6.14 8.17 23.38
N LYS A 185 -6.92 7.93 22.32
CA LYS A 185 -8.17 7.17 22.37
C LYS A 185 -8.06 5.87 21.62
N TRP A 186 -8.41 4.78 22.28
CA TRP A 186 -8.43 3.44 21.72
C TRP A 186 -9.84 3.04 21.30
N ILE A 187 -9.92 2.29 20.20
CA ILE A 187 -11.12 1.61 19.73
C ILE A 187 -10.95 0.14 20.07
N THR A 188 -11.84 -0.39 20.91
CA THR A 188 -11.68 -1.72 21.51
C THR A 188 -12.48 -2.83 20.84
N ASP A 189 -13.48 -2.50 20.02
CA ASP A 189 -14.46 -3.44 19.45
C ASP A 189 -14.38 -3.58 17.93
N TRP A 190 -13.36 -2.99 17.31
CA TRP A 190 -13.19 -3.02 15.86
C TRP A 190 -13.05 -4.45 15.27
N THR A 191 -12.36 -5.33 15.96
CA THR A 191 -12.00 -6.67 15.46
C THR A 191 -13.05 -7.73 15.69
N SER A 192 -14.10 -7.44 16.43
CA SER A 192 -15.17 -8.40 16.71
C SER A 192 -15.86 -8.93 15.45
N GLN A 193 -15.79 -8.19 14.37
CA GLN A 193 -16.46 -8.55 13.11
C GLN A 193 -15.57 -9.34 12.15
N ILE A 194 -14.24 -9.26 12.25
CA ILE A 194 -13.32 -9.81 11.25
C ILE A 194 -12.82 -11.20 11.63
N SER A 195 -12.56 -11.47 12.89
CA SER A 195 -11.90 -12.72 13.30
C SER A 195 -12.80 -13.76 14.00
N GLY A 196 -14.05 -13.44 14.30
CA GLY A 196 -14.92 -14.32 15.09
C GLY A 196 -14.41 -14.63 16.50
N SER A 197 -13.25 -14.11 16.88
CA SER A 197 -12.65 -14.23 18.19
C SER A 197 -12.30 -12.83 18.71
N ALA A 198 -13.32 -12.10 19.02
CA ALA A 198 -13.24 -10.82 19.68
C ALA A 198 -12.76 -10.97 21.13
N SER A 199 -11.58 -11.52 21.32
CA SER A 199 -10.94 -11.30 22.60
C SER A 199 -10.18 -9.99 22.50
N THR A 200 -10.55 -9.05 23.31
CA THR A 200 -9.79 -7.83 23.61
C THR A 200 -8.32 -8.13 23.96
N GLU A 201 -8.01 -9.39 24.14
CA GLU A 201 -6.69 -9.92 24.47
C GLU A 201 -5.78 -10.10 23.24
N TYR A 202 -6.33 -10.26 22.02
CA TYR A 202 -5.55 -10.60 20.84
C TYR A 202 -5.87 -9.76 19.61
N GLY A 203 -6.81 -8.87 19.68
CA GLY A 203 -7.33 -8.27 18.51
C GLY A 203 -6.99 -6.81 18.34
N GLY A 204 -6.60 -6.42 17.15
CA GLY A 204 -6.49 -5.13 16.54
C GLY A 204 -7.03 -3.95 17.32
N HIS A 205 -6.41 -3.65 18.44
CA HIS A 205 -6.68 -2.42 19.16
C HIS A 205 -6.04 -1.29 18.37
N PHE A 206 -6.87 -0.46 17.78
CA PHE A 206 -6.45 0.71 17.03
C PHE A 206 -6.76 1.98 17.81
N THR A 207 -6.04 3.05 17.53
CA THR A 207 -6.41 4.37 18.02
C THR A 207 -7.47 5.01 17.12
N ARG A 208 -8.29 5.88 17.67
CA ARG A 208 -9.22 6.68 16.87
C ARG A 208 -8.49 7.51 15.82
N SER A 209 -7.30 8.04 16.14
CA SER A 209 -6.50 8.79 15.17
C SER A 209 -6.15 7.97 13.93
N TYR A 210 -5.81 6.68 14.11
CA TYR A 210 -5.53 5.77 13.01
C TYR A 210 -6.79 5.54 12.17
N ALA A 211 -7.91 5.20 12.80
CA ALA A 211 -9.16 4.92 12.09
C ALA A 211 -9.67 6.14 11.33
N ASP A 212 -9.59 7.33 11.93
CA ASP A 212 -10.01 8.57 11.30
C ASP A 212 -9.08 8.99 10.15
N LEU A 213 -7.74 8.80 10.29
CA LEU A 213 -6.79 9.08 9.22
C LEU A 213 -6.89 8.08 8.08
N HIS A 214 -7.14 6.81 8.39
CA HIS A 214 -7.20 5.72 7.42
C HIS A 214 -8.24 5.95 6.31
N ARG A 215 -9.31 6.68 6.58
CA ARG A 215 -10.35 7.05 5.60
C ARG A 215 -9.84 7.89 4.44
N TYR A 216 -8.72 8.59 4.62
CA TYR A 216 -8.11 9.47 3.63
C TYR A 216 -6.98 8.82 2.85
N VAL A 217 -6.84 7.50 3.00
CA VAL A 217 -5.74 6.74 2.39
C VAL A 217 -6.29 5.77 1.35
N ARG A 218 -5.90 5.96 0.08
CA ARG A 218 -6.13 4.98 -0.97
C ARG A 218 -5.06 3.90 -0.87
N ARG A 219 -5.47 2.66 -0.84
CA ARG A 219 -4.60 1.51 -0.69
C ARG A 219 -5.24 0.27 -1.30
N PRO A 220 -4.48 -0.80 -1.61
CA PRO A 220 -5.07 -2.09 -1.91
C PRO A 220 -5.88 -2.56 -0.70
N GLY A 221 -6.87 -3.37 -0.93
CA GLY A 221 -7.58 -4.07 0.14
C GLY A 221 -6.68 -5.06 0.88
N ILE A 222 -7.27 -6.12 1.38
CA ILE A 222 -6.53 -7.20 2.06
C ILE A 222 -5.45 -7.76 1.13
N GLU A 223 -4.21 -7.89 1.63
CA GLU A 223 -3.07 -8.37 0.82
C GLU A 223 -3.19 -9.81 0.33
N SER A 224 -4.20 -10.57 0.80
CA SER A 224 -4.52 -11.90 0.28
C SER A 224 -5.10 -11.90 -1.13
N ASP A 225 -5.47 -10.76 -1.67
CA ASP A 225 -5.82 -10.64 -3.07
C ASP A 225 -4.57 -10.75 -3.94
N MET A 226 -4.51 -11.80 -4.76
CA MET A 226 -3.34 -12.16 -5.58
C MET A 226 -3.30 -11.45 -6.93
N HIS A 227 -4.26 -10.57 -7.24
CA HIS A 227 -4.24 -9.82 -8.48
C HIS A 227 -3.10 -8.80 -8.49
N MET A 228 -2.39 -8.73 -9.61
CA MET A 228 -1.37 -7.71 -9.79
C MET A 228 -2.03 -6.32 -9.87
N LEU A 229 -1.54 -5.40 -9.06
CA LEU A 229 -1.99 -4.00 -9.09
C LEU A 229 -1.47 -3.31 -10.35
N THR A 230 -2.26 -2.40 -10.89
CA THR A 230 -1.76 -1.48 -11.93
C THR A 230 -0.72 -0.54 -11.32
N PRO A 231 0.43 -0.31 -11.99
CA PRO A 231 1.41 0.65 -11.52
C PRO A 231 0.78 2.01 -11.25
N MET A 232 1.20 2.69 -10.19
CA MET A 232 0.67 3.99 -9.73
C MET A 232 -0.76 3.96 -9.16
N ASP A 233 -1.50 2.86 -9.26
CA ASP A 233 -2.89 2.83 -8.81
C ASP A 233 -3.05 3.15 -7.31
N VAL A 234 -2.12 2.66 -6.51
CA VAL A 234 -2.07 2.91 -5.06
C VAL A 234 -0.86 3.76 -4.64
N HIS A 235 -0.29 4.52 -5.58
CA HIS A 235 0.77 5.48 -5.28
C HIS A 235 0.32 6.46 -4.19
N ALA A 236 1.22 6.82 -3.28
CA ALA A 236 0.88 7.67 -2.14
C ALA A 236 0.17 8.97 -2.53
N ASP A 237 0.58 9.60 -3.64
CA ASP A 237 -0.04 10.84 -4.15
C ASP A 237 -1.47 10.65 -4.72
N GLN A 238 -1.92 9.41 -4.88
CA GLN A 238 -3.32 9.12 -5.22
C GLN A 238 -4.24 9.17 -4.00
N THR A 239 -3.70 9.31 -2.81
CA THR A 239 -4.48 9.39 -1.58
C THR A 239 -4.91 10.84 -1.30
N GLU A 240 -6.12 10.99 -0.77
CA GLU A 240 -6.65 12.30 -0.38
C GLU A 240 -5.74 13.00 0.64
N LEU A 241 -5.20 12.28 1.60
CA LEU A 241 -4.27 12.81 2.60
C LEU A 241 -3.08 13.51 1.95
N MET A 242 -2.38 12.85 1.02
CA MET A 242 -1.19 13.42 0.39
C MET A 242 -1.56 14.60 -0.53
N GLN A 243 -2.70 14.51 -1.19
CA GLN A 243 -3.23 15.60 -2.02
C GLN A 243 -3.57 16.84 -1.21
N LEU A 244 -4.23 16.69 -0.06
CA LEU A 244 -4.52 17.79 0.85
C LEU A 244 -3.24 18.47 1.35
N LEU A 245 -2.23 17.69 1.71
CA LEU A 245 -0.94 18.22 2.14
C LEU A 245 -0.20 18.94 1.01
N ALA A 246 -0.23 18.40 -0.20
CA ALA A 246 0.37 19.02 -1.37
C ALA A 246 -0.30 20.34 -1.76
N LYS A 247 -1.62 20.44 -1.59
CA LYS A 247 -2.39 21.68 -1.78
C LYS A 247 -2.04 22.77 -0.77
N GLY A 248 -1.54 22.40 0.40
CA GLY A 248 -1.30 23.31 1.50
C GLY A 248 -2.52 23.48 2.41
N HIS A 249 -2.91 22.44 3.08
CA HIS A 249 -3.97 22.42 4.06
C HIS A 249 -3.70 23.39 5.22
N TYR A 250 -4.42 24.52 5.29
CA TYR A 250 -4.31 25.55 6.33
C TYR A 250 -2.87 26.02 6.62
N ASN A 251 -2.03 26.11 5.61
CA ASN A 251 -0.62 26.47 5.71
C ASN A 251 0.24 25.48 6.51
N VAL A 252 -0.24 24.26 6.75
CA VAL A 252 0.56 23.21 7.37
C VAL A 252 1.63 22.78 6.37
N LYS A 253 2.91 22.81 6.81
CA LYS A 253 4.07 22.41 6.01
C LYS A 253 4.84 21.34 6.76
N LEU A 254 4.82 20.14 6.26
CA LEU A 254 5.60 19.05 6.81
C LEU A 254 7.04 19.11 6.27
N ASP A 255 8.00 18.71 7.10
CA ASP A 255 9.35 18.44 6.62
C ASP A 255 9.36 17.18 5.72
N SER A 256 10.41 17.03 4.92
CA SER A 256 10.54 15.93 3.97
C SER A 256 10.57 14.54 4.64
N ALA A 257 11.15 14.44 5.83
CA ALA A 257 11.19 13.18 6.57
C ALA A 257 9.79 12.78 7.05
N SER A 258 8.99 13.73 7.52
CA SER A 258 7.59 13.51 7.93
C SER A 258 6.71 13.14 6.74
N MET A 259 6.87 13.81 5.58
CA MET A 259 6.17 13.44 4.35
C MET A 259 6.51 12.03 3.91
N LEU A 260 7.78 11.65 3.96
CA LEU A 260 8.23 10.31 3.58
C LEU A 260 7.70 9.24 4.53
N ARG A 261 7.54 9.53 5.83
CA ARG A 261 6.91 8.59 6.80
C ARG A 261 5.45 8.34 6.47
N LEU A 262 4.70 9.37 6.12
CA LEU A 262 3.31 9.20 5.69
C LEU A 262 3.22 8.42 4.38
N ALA A 263 4.04 8.74 3.39
CA ALA A 263 4.10 8.00 2.15
C ALA A 263 4.47 6.52 2.37
N CYS A 264 5.47 6.24 3.19
CA CYS A 264 5.87 4.88 3.52
C CYS A 264 4.78 4.09 4.26
N TRP A 265 4.03 4.75 5.15
CA TRP A 265 2.87 4.15 5.80
C TRP A 265 1.82 3.70 4.79
N ILE A 266 1.52 4.55 3.79
CA ILE A 266 0.59 4.24 2.70
C ILE A 266 1.13 3.08 1.86
N ASP A 267 2.40 3.16 1.44
CA ASP A 267 3.09 2.14 0.64
C ASP A 267 3.13 0.77 1.34
N PHE A 268 3.10 0.76 2.67
CA PHE A 268 3.06 -0.46 3.48
C PHE A 268 1.64 -0.97 3.74
N ASN A 269 0.65 -0.41 3.05
CA ASN A 269 -0.76 -0.75 3.22
C ASN A 269 -1.32 -0.38 4.60
N ALA A 270 -0.90 0.78 5.10
CA ALA A 270 -1.39 1.39 6.33
C ALA A 270 -1.35 0.48 7.58
N PRO A 271 -0.22 -0.12 7.96
CA PRO A 271 -0.13 -0.92 9.17
C PRO A 271 -0.29 -0.04 10.42
N PHE A 272 -0.84 -0.64 11.49
CA PHE A 272 -0.87 0.00 12.82
C PHE A 272 0.20 -0.58 13.75
N HIS A 273 0.33 -1.91 13.81
CA HIS A 273 1.28 -2.59 14.69
C HIS A 273 2.59 -2.90 13.96
N GLY A 274 3.70 -2.66 14.65
CA GLY A 274 5.06 -2.91 14.15
C GLY A 274 5.80 -4.05 14.84
N ARG A 275 5.16 -4.76 15.80
CA ARG A 275 5.73 -5.90 16.50
C ARG A 275 4.64 -6.79 17.09
N ARG A 276 4.96 -8.05 17.34
CA ARG A 276 3.96 -9.04 17.79
C ARG A 276 3.58 -8.91 19.24
N LYS A 277 4.47 -8.46 20.11
CA LYS A 277 4.13 -8.29 21.52
C LYS A 277 3.02 -7.28 21.79
N ASP A 278 2.69 -6.44 20.81
CA ASP A 278 1.57 -5.50 20.91
C ASP A 278 0.21 -6.14 20.58
N ILE A 279 0.22 -7.35 19.98
CA ILE A 279 -0.98 -8.04 19.48
C ILE A 279 -1.07 -9.51 19.89
N SER A 280 -0.13 -10.01 20.66
CA SER A 280 -0.05 -11.43 21.03
C SER A 280 0.35 -11.56 22.50
N THR A 281 0.05 -12.74 23.09
CA THR A 281 0.49 -13.03 24.44
C THR A 281 2.00 -13.14 24.54
N TYR A 282 2.51 -12.90 25.73
CA TYR A 282 3.93 -13.05 26.05
C TYR A 282 4.46 -14.44 25.66
N ASP A 283 3.76 -15.51 26.04
CA ASP A 283 4.20 -16.89 25.77
C ASP A 283 4.32 -17.17 24.28
N ARG A 284 3.36 -16.71 23.46
CA ARG A 284 3.38 -16.89 22.00
C ARG A 284 4.52 -16.10 21.36
N THR A 285 4.72 -14.88 21.79
CA THR A 285 5.80 -14.02 21.31
C THR A 285 7.16 -14.61 21.66
N GLU A 286 7.36 -15.07 22.89
CA GLU A 286 8.60 -15.66 23.36
C GLU A 286 8.91 -17.01 22.69
N ASN A 287 7.91 -17.86 22.49
CA ASN A 287 8.09 -19.10 21.71
C ASN A 287 8.47 -18.82 20.25
N SER A 288 7.86 -17.83 19.63
CA SER A 288 8.22 -17.41 18.28
C SER A 288 9.66 -16.91 18.20
N ARG A 289 10.07 -16.10 19.17
CA ARG A 289 11.45 -15.61 19.28
C ARG A 289 12.45 -16.75 19.41
N ARG A 290 12.19 -17.68 20.31
CA ARG A 290 13.05 -18.87 20.53
C ARG A 290 13.14 -19.74 19.29
N LEU A 291 12.04 -20.00 18.59
CA LEU A 291 12.06 -20.80 17.36
C LEU A 291 12.83 -20.12 16.22
N ARG A 292 12.70 -18.80 16.08
CA ARG A 292 13.50 -18.04 15.12
C ARG A 292 14.99 -18.13 15.40
N GLU A 293 15.37 -18.01 16.67
CA GLU A 293 16.77 -18.12 17.08
C GLU A 293 17.33 -19.50 16.72
N LEU A 294 16.57 -20.56 17.02
CA LEU A 294 16.91 -21.92 16.64
C LEU A 294 17.07 -22.06 15.11
N TYR A 295 16.14 -21.53 14.33
CA TYR A 295 16.21 -21.59 12.87
C TYR A 295 17.38 -20.76 12.33
N ARG A 296 17.67 -19.61 12.93
CA ARG A 296 18.86 -18.82 12.59
C ARG A 296 20.15 -19.61 12.81
N GLU A 297 20.26 -20.30 13.91
CA GLU A 297 21.42 -21.16 14.20
C GLU A 297 21.55 -22.34 13.24
N MET A 298 20.43 -22.98 12.93
CA MET A 298 20.41 -24.16 12.06
C MET A 298 20.65 -23.85 10.58
N PHE A 299 20.11 -22.75 10.08
CA PHE A 299 20.04 -22.46 8.64
C PHE A 299 20.82 -21.21 8.21
N GLY A 300 21.32 -20.43 9.15
CA GLY A 300 22.00 -19.17 8.89
C GLY A 300 20.98 -18.04 8.53
N ALA A 301 20.96 -16.99 9.33
CA ALA A 301 20.26 -15.74 9.06
C ALA A 301 20.88 -14.66 9.95
N PRO A 302 20.75 -13.37 9.62
CA PRO A 302 21.23 -12.32 10.51
C PRO A 302 20.46 -12.32 11.83
N ALA A 303 21.15 -12.01 12.91
CA ALA A 303 20.50 -11.78 14.19
C ALA A 303 19.70 -10.47 14.14
N HIS A 304 18.44 -10.56 14.46
CA HIS A 304 17.54 -9.40 14.53
C HIS A 304 16.48 -9.62 15.60
N ASP A 305 16.28 -8.62 16.47
CA ASP A 305 15.17 -8.64 17.42
C ASP A 305 13.93 -8.02 16.79
N MET A 306 13.00 -8.86 16.37
CA MET A 306 11.75 -8.43 15.71
C MET A 306 10.76 -7.75 16.65
N GLU A 307 10.98 -7.85 17.96
CA GLU A 307 10.15 -7.19 18.96
C GLU A 307 10.72 -5.84 19.40
N TRP A 308 11.89 -5.47 18.85
CA TRP A 308 12.50 -4.19 19.17
C TRP A 308 11.81 -3.06 18.41
N LEU A 309 11.37 -2.05 19.16
CA LEU A 309 10.99 -0.73 18.68
C LEU A 309 11.65 0.32 19.57
N PRO A 310 11.93 1.52 19.09
CA PRO A 310 12.38 2.61 19.94
C PRO A 310 11.30 2.94 20.98
N GLU A 311 11.65 3.71 22.00
CA GLU A 311 10.66 4.26 22.90
C GLU A 311 9.69 5.17 22.14
N LEU A 312 8.42 5.19 22.58
CA LEU A 312 7.43 6.08 21.98
C LEU A 312 7.87 7.53 22.19
N PRO A 313 7.92 8.34 21.13
CA PRO A 313 8.18 9.76 21.29
C PRO A 313 7.11 10.40 22.19
N THR A 314 7.53 11.15 23.19
CA THR A 314 6.65 11.88 24.09
C THR A 314 6.98 13.36 24.09
N GLY A 315 6.02 14.19 24.48
CA GLY A 315 6.25 15.64 24.62
C GLY A 315 6.51 16.36 23.30
N ILE A 316 6.00 15.83 22.18
CA ILE A 316 6.13 16.47 20.86
C ILE A 316 5.39 17.80 20.88
N ALA A 317 6.13 18.89 20.63
CA ALA A 317 5.54 20.22 20.53
C ALA A 317 4.78 20.39 19.23
N TYR A 318 3.54 20.88 19.32
CA TYR A 318 2.75 21.21 18.15
C TYR A 318 3.36 22.41 17.42
N GLU A 319 3.63 22.24 16.15
CA GLU A 319 4.12 23.28 15.25
C GLU A 319 2.92 24.03 14.66
N LYS A 320 2.63 25.18 15.24
CA LYS A 320 1.51 26.01 14.78
C LYS A 320 1.82 26.62 13.42
N PRO A 321 0.95 26.41 12.41
CA PRO A 321 1.18 27.02 11.09
C PRO A 321 1.11 28.54 11.15
N ASP A 322 1.84 29.19 10.25
CA ASP A 322 1.84 30.63 10.10
C ASP A 322 0.47 31.18 9.71
N ARG A 323 0.15 32.38 10.20
CA ARG A 323 -1.10 33.07 9.84
C ARG A 323 -0.92 33.92 8.56
N PRO A 324 -2.01 34.13 7.77
CA PRO A 324 -3.38 33.66 8.01
C PRO A 324 -3.57 32.20 7.68
N MET A 325 -4.36 31.51 8.52
CA MET A 325 -4.79 30.14 8.27
C MET A 325 -5.89 30.16 7.21
N VAL A 326 -5.52 30.18 5.96
CA VAL A 326 -6.43 30.07 4.84
C VAL A 326 -6.56 28.60 4.46
N ASN A 327 -7.79 28.12 4.30
CA ASN A 327 -8.01 26.80 3.74
C ASN A 327 -7.79 26.89 2.22
N ILE A 328 -6.58 26.51 1.78
CA ILE A 328 -6.25 26.46 0.36
C ILE A 328 -6.90 25.24 -0.32
N GLY A 329 -7.47 24.33 0.47
CA GLY A 329 -8.18 23.15 -0.02
C GLY A 329 -9.41 23.48 -0.87
N ASP A 330 -9.99 24.67 -0.72
CA ASP A 330 -11.13 25.13 -1.51
C ASP A 330 -10.74 25.66 -2.90
N THR A 331 -9.45 25.87 -3.14
CA THR A 331 -8.96 26.23 -4.47
C THR A 331 -8.62 24.95 -5.26
N ALA A 332 -9.31 24.75 -6.37
CA ALA A 332 -9.02 23.65 -7.28
C ALA A 332 -7.55 23.63 -7.68
N LEU A 333 -6.87 22.52 -7.51
CA LEU A 333 -5.51 22.33 -8.09
C LEU A 333 -5.63 22.31 -9.60
N LYS A 334 -4.88 23.20 -10.25
CA LYS A 334 -4.70 23.12 -11.70
C LYS A 334 -4.11 21.74 -12.03
N GLY A 335 -4.88 20.93 -12.76
CA GLY A 335 -4.46 19.61 -13.22
C GLY A 335 -5.07 18.40 -12.47
N TRP A 336 -5.81 18.64 -11.40
CA TRP A 336 -6.58 17.57 -10.74
C TRP A 336 -8.08 17.83 -10.94
N PRO A 337 -8.84 16.90 -11.55
CA PRO A 337 -10.29 17.03 -11.71
C PRO A 337 -11.07 16.82 -10.39
N LEU A 338 -10.39 16.92 -9.26
CA LEU A 338 -10.90 16.49 -7.97
C LEU A 338 -11.35 17.68 -7.15
N TYR A 339 -12.63 17.76 -6.96
CA TYR A 339 -13.31 18.68 -6.07
C TYR A 339 -13.45 20.09 -6.62
N ASP A 340 -14.56 20.30 -7.28
CA ASP A 340 -15.15 21.63 -7.48
C ASP A 340 -16.13 21.88 -6.32
N PRO A 341 -15.81 22.76 -5.34
CA PRO A 341 -16.74 23.09 -4.26
C PRO A 341 -17.98 23.83 -4.76
N GLU A 342 -17.93 24.37 -5.99
CA GLU A 342 -19.07 24.95 -6.69
C GLU A 342 -19.73 23.97 -7.67
N ALA A 343 -19.17 22.75 -7.85
CA ALA A 343 -19.91 21.69 -8.48
C ALA A 343 -21.22 21.57 -7.70
N LYS A 344 -22.29 22.04 -8.31
CA LYS A 344 -23.62 21.98 -7.71
C LYS A 344 -23.77 20.60 -7.12
N PRO A 345 -24.19 20.48 -5.84
CA PRO A 345 -24.34 19.19 -5.22
C PRO A 345 -25.07 18.31 -6.20
N TYR A 346 -24.50 17.15 -6.51
CA TYR A 346 -25.08 16.17 -7.40
C TYR A 346 -26.58 16.12 -7.06
N VAL A 347 -27.39 16.61 -7.98
CA VAL A 347 -28.82 16.42 -7.89
C VAL A 347 -28.97 14.92 -7.94
N ALA A 348 -29.28 14.35 -6.78
CA ALA A 348 -29.45 12.91 -6.61
C ALA A 348 -30.19 12.42 -7.84
N TRP A 349 -29.64 11.43 -8.49
CA TRP A 349 -30.13 10.83 -9.72
C TRP A 349 -31.65 10.74 -9.65
N SER A 350 -32.33 11.83 -10.00
CA SER A 350 -33.71 11.77 -10.29
C SER A 350 -33.75 10.89 -11.53
N LYS A 351 -34.31 9.68 -11.42
CA LYS A 351 -34.53 8.79 -12.53
C LYS A 351 -34.83 9.69 -13.73
N PRO A 352 -33.97 9.76 -14.76
CA PRO A 352 -34.29 10.63 -15.88
C PRO A 352 -35.60 10.11 -16.43
N GLN A 353 -36.67 10.88 -16.24
CA GLN A 353 -37.99 10.52 -16.77
C GLN A 353 -37.92 10.33 -18.28
N ASN A 354 -36.86 10.81 -18.90
CA ASN A 354 -36.59 10.71 -20.33
C ASN A 354 -35.68 9.52 -20.75
N LEU A 355 -35.18 8.71 -19.82
CA LEU A 355 -34.36 7.54 -20.17
C LEU A 355 -35.18 6.47 -20.92
N GLN A 356 -36.49 6.41 -20.71
CA GLN A 356 -37.38 5.47 -21.41
C GLN A 356 -37.49 5.75 -22.91
N ILE A 357 -37.30 6.98 -23.36
CA ILE A 357 -37.40 7.35 -24.78
C ILE A 357 -36.08 7.02 -25.51
N ALA A 358 -34.95 7.00 -24.82
CA ALA A 358 -33.65 6.72 -25.40
C ALA A 358 -33.29 5.22 -25.43
N LEU A 359 -33.96 4.36 -24.68
CA LEU A 359 -33.59 2.95 -24.51
C LEU A 359 -33.92 2.07 -25.73
N GLY A 360 -34.76 2.48 -26.65
CA GLY A 360 -35.17 1.66 -27.79
C GLY A 360 -34.01 1.17 -28.71
N ASN A 361 -32.90 1.91 -28.79
CA ASN A 361 -31.74 1.61 -29.62
C ASN A 361 -30.45 1.30 -28.84
N PHE A 362 -30.53 1.15 -27.54
CA PHE A 362 -29.36 0.99 -26.63
C PHE A 362 -29.25 -0.38 -25.98
N GLN A 363 -30.07 -1.33 -26.42
CA GLN A 363 -30.01 -2.72 -25.96
C GLN A 363 -29.66 -3.63 -27.10
N MET A 364 -28.84 -4.61 -26.84
CA MET A 364 -28.44 -5.65 -27.79
C MET A 364 -28.41 -6.98 -27.07
N THR A 365 -28.92 -8.02 -27.71
CA THR A 365 -28.77 -9.39 -27.23
C THR A 365 -27.82 -10.12 -28.13
N ILE A 366 -26.80 -10.73 -27.57
CA ILE A 366 -25.81 -11.56 -28.28
C ILE A 366 -26.02 -13.00 -27.83
N GLU A 367 -26.26 -13.90 -28.78
CA GLU A 367 -26.21 -15.32 -28.51
C GLU A 367 -24.74 -15.79 -28.54
N ILE A 368 -24.20 -16.18 -27.38
CA ILE A 368 -22.80 -16.60 -27.23
C ILE A 368 -22.61 -18.09 -27.37
N ALA A 369 -23.68 -18.87 -27.21
CA ALA A 369 -23.78 -20.30 -27.53
C ALA A 369 -25.26 -20.65 -27.72
N PRO A 370 -25.62 -21.78 -28.33
CA PRO A 370 -27.01 -22.18 -28.53
C PRO A 370 -27.86 -22.08 -27.27
N GLY A 371 -28.80 -21.15 -27.27
CA GLY A 371 -29.70 -20.86 -26.14
C GLY A 371 -29.05 -20.19 -24.96
N VAL A 372 -27.86 -19.60 -25.13
CA VAL A 372 -27.17 -18.79 -24.09
C VAL A 372 -27.01 -17.36 -24.59
N GLU A 373 -27.83 -16.47 -24.05
CA GLU A 373 -27.86 -15.06 -24.43
C GLU A 373 -27.10 -14.18 -23.45
N LEU A 374 -26.43 -13.16 -23.97
CA LEU A 374 -25.85 -12.06 -23.22
C LEU A 374 -26.56 -10.75 -23.61
N ARG A 375 -27.19 -10.10 -22.63
CA ARG A 375 -27.86 -8.82 -22.85
C ARG A 375 -26.89 -7.68 -22.54
N MET A 376 -26.73 -6.80 -23.50
CA MET A 376 -25.82 -5.66 -23.43
C MET A 376 -26.60 -4.34 -23.47
N ILE A 377 -26.09 -3.35 -22.75
CA ILE A 377 -26.59 -1.95 -22.79
C ILE A 377 -25.46 -1.08 -23.32
N LYS A 378 -25.80 -0.21 -24.25
CA LYS A 378 -24.87 0.80 -24.77
C LYS A 378 -24.81 1.99 -23.82
N VAL A 379 -23.65 2.27 -23.29
CA VAL A 379 -23.36 3.47 -22.50
C VAL A 379 -22.91 4.55 -23.49
N PRO A 380 -23.61 5.69 -23.59
CA PRO A 380 -23.22 6.77 -24.49
C PRO A 380 -21.93 7.46 -24.00
N ALA A 381 -21.25 8.14 -24.92
CA ALA A 381 -20.23 9.10 -24.55
C ALA A 381 -20.84 10.24 -23.73
N GLY A 382 -20.11 10.73 -22.75
CA GLY A 382 -20.58 11.78 -21.86
C GLY A 382 -19.77 11.85 -20.57
N SER A 383 -20.12 12.80 -19.73
CA SER A 383 -19.47 12.95 -18.42
C SER A 383 -20.48 12.74 -17.29
N PHE A 384 -20.03 12.12 -16.22
CA PHE A 384 -20.83 11.92 -15.01
C PHE A 384 -19.94 12.04 -13.77
N ILE A 385 -20.55 12.21 -12.62
CA ILE A 385 -19.83 12.20 -11.35
C ILE A 385 -19.97 10.83 -10.72
N MET A 386 -18.84 10.17 -10.48
CA MET A 386 -18.73 8.91 -9.76
C MET A 386 -18.47 9.18 -8.28
N GLY A 387 -19.17 8.45 -7.43
CA GLY A 387 -19.08 8.61 -6.00
C GLY A 387 -20.20 9.48 -5.40
N SER A 388 -20.31 9.50 -4.09
CA SER A 388 -21.28 10.31 -3.37
C SER A 388 -20.64 10.92 -2.11
N THR A 389 -21.35 11.88 -1.48
CA THR A 389 -20.96 12.46 -0.19
C THR A 389 -21.60 11.72 0.99
N ARG A 390 -22.35 10.64 0.74
CA ARG A 390 -23.14 9.94 1.77
C ARG A 390 -22.34 8.91 2.54
N GLN A 391 -21.39 8.26 1.87
CA GLN A 391 -20.54 7.23 2.47
C GLN A 391 -19.08 7.65 2.31
N PRO A 392 -18.23 7.43 3.32
CA PRO A 392 -16.80 7.76 3.24
C PRO A 392 -16.05 7.02 2.13
N ASP A 393 -16.47 5.80 1.79
CA ASP A 393 -15.91 4.95 0.74
C ASP A 393 -16.36 5.33 -0.67
N GLU A 394 -17.38 6.19 -0.77
CA GLU A 394 -17.84 6.78 -2.03
C GLU A 394 -17.20 8.15 -2.33
N MET A 395 -16.30 8.61 -1.49
CA MET A 395 -15.61 9.89 -1.62
C MET A 395 -14.14 9.69 -2.08
N PRO A 396 -13.58 10.66 -2.82
CA PRO A 396 -14.21 11.89 -3.30
C PRO A 396 -15.09 11.65 -4.54
N GLN A 397 -16.09 12.51 -4.72
CA GLN A 397 -16.81 12.55 -5.99
C GLN A 397 -15.82 12.92 -7.12
N THR A 398 -15.81 12.14 -8.18
CA THR A 398 -14.87 12.32 -9.30
C THR A 398 -15.64 12.49 -10.61
N ALA A 399 -15.32 13.52 -11.37
CA ALA A 399 -15.85 13.67 -12.72
C ALA A 399 -15.19 12.64 -13.65
N VAL A 400 -15.98 11.76 -14.22
CA VAL A 400 -15.54 10.74 -15.17
C VAL A 400 -16.08 11.09 -16.54
N THR A 401 -15.21 11.12 -17.55
CA THR A 401 -15.60 11.34 -18.94
C THR A 401 -15.40 10.06 -19.74
N ILE A 402 -16.47 9.67 -20.42
CA ILE A 402 -16.48 8.57 -21.39
C ILE A 402 -16.38 9.18 -22.77
N ASP A 403 -15.23 9.10 -23.40
CA ASP A 403 -14.98 9.74 -24.70
C ASP A 403 -15.69 9.03 -25.86
N LYS A 404 -15.90 7.73 -25.74
CA LYS A 404 -16.53 6.91 -26.77
C LYS A 404 -17.60 6.00 -26.17
N PRO A 405 -18.76 5.83 -26.82
CA PRO A 405 -19.78 4.91 -26.35
C PRO A 405 -19.25 3.49 -26.33
N PHE A 406 -19.63 2.71 -25.31
CA PHE A 406 -19.27 1.30 -25.19
C PHE A 406 -20.48 0.44 -24.79
N TRP A 407 -20.34 -0.87 -24.91
CA TRP A 407 -21.35 -1.83 -24.51
C TRP A 407 -20.94 -2.49 -23.19
N ILE A 408 -21.87 -2.63 -22.28
CA ILE A 408 -21.68 -3.33 -20.99
C ILE A 408 -22.78 -4.35 -20.80
N GLY A 409 -22.50 -5.44 -20.11
CA GLY A 409 -23.53 -6.42 -19.72
C GLY A 409 -24.61 -5.77 -18.88
N GLN A 410 -25.86 -6.07 -19.18
CA GLN A 410 -27.00 -5.57 -18.39
C GLN A 410 -27.03 -6.21 -17.00
N PHE A 411 -26.52 -7.41 -16.89
CA PHE A 411 -26.46 -8.21 -15.70
C PHE A 411 -25.07 -8.81 -15.54
N GLU A 412 -24.74 -9.25 -14.37
CA GLU A 412 -23.55 -10.06 -14.07
C GLU A 412 -23.53 -11.32 -14.91
N ILE A 413 -22.32 -11.79 -15.24
CA ILE A 413 -22.12 -13.02 -16.02
C ILE A 413 -22.53 -14.23 -15.17
N THR A 414 -23.51 -14.97 -15.66
CA THR A 414 -23.94 -16.20 -15.00
C THR A 414 -22.95 -17.35 -15.23
N ASN A 415 -22.93 -18.35 -14.35
CA ASN A 415 -22.11 -19.55 -14.53
C ASN A 415 -22.40 -20.26 -15.89
N ARG A 416 -23.63 -20.20 -16.40
CA ARG A 416 -24.00 -20.76 -17.70
C ARG A 416 -23.37 -19.99 -18.85
N GLN A 417 -23.39 -18.67 -18.77
CA GLN A 417 -22.73 -17.79 -19.77
C GLN A 417 -21.21 -17.96 -19.72
N PHE A 418 -20.61 -18.00 -18.51
CA PHE A 418 -19.17 -18.20 -18.36
C PHE A 418 -18.68 -19.54 -18.94
N ARG A 419 -19.47 -20.61 -18.81
CA ARG A 419 -19.11 -21.92 -19.38
C ARG A 419 -19.30 -22.01 -20.90
N ALA A 420 -20.01 -21.06 -21.48
CA ALA A 420 -20.25 -20.98 -22.92
C ALA A 420 -19.15 -20.22 -23.66
N PHE A 421 -18.30 -19.52 -22.93
CA PHE A 421 -17.07 -18.88 -23.40
C PHE A 421 -15.93 -19.89 -23.45
#